data_61af163faec41f06ca1725acc63a4b75
#
_entry.id   61af163faec41f06ca1725acc63a4b75
#
_cell.length_a   1.000
_cell.length_b   1.000
_cell.length_c   1.000
_cell.angle_alpha   90.00
_cell.angle_beta   90.00
_cell.angle_gamma   90.00
#
_symmetry.space_group_name_H-M   'P 1'
#
loop_
_entity.id
_entity.type
_entity.pdbx_description
1 polymer ?
#
loop_
_entity_poly.entity_id
_entity_poly.type
_entity_poly.pdbx_seq_one_letter_code
_entity_poly.pdbx_strand_id
1 'polypeptide(L)'
;MDNKLLLEATNTYGSPIYLYDLEKIKSQLIKFKESFRSIGDIKVQYAAKALSNISILKFIKNLGCGLDAVSIQEIQIGLKAGFKAKEIIYTPNGVSIEEIKEAVKLGVKINLDSIESIKEFSKNFPSDSIFIRINPNIFDGGNDKTSVGHSESKFGIPMDQVDILVEMEKANKIKIDGIHVHSGSDISNIDSFIKGAKTVFNLAFKFKNIKYIDLGGGFKVPYFKGDTHTDMNKLGNKIGIEFNNFKEEYNKDIRLIFEPGKYLVSEAGVFLTKVNYVKEGAKNKFAQINSGFNHFIRPAFYNSFHEIENISNPRAKKEKYSVVGYICENDTFAENRKISKINKGDILCFKNAGAYGFSMSSNYNSRYTPAEVCIFNNEFKLIRKSQEINDLLTNQIIIDL
;
A
#
# COMPACT_ATOMS: atom_id res chain seq x y z
N MET A 1 12.01 11.74 -12.07
CA MET A 1 11.34 12.66 -13.04
C MET A 1 11.92 14.06 -12.84
N ASP A 2 12.32 14.75 -13.91
CA ASP A 2 12.79 16.14 -13.83
C ASP A 2 11.63 17.15 -13.92
N ASN A 3 11.90 18.42 -13.56
CA ASN A 3 10.85 19.45 -13.52
C ASN A 3 10.26 19.79 -14.91
N LYS A 4 11.04 19.66 -15.99
CA LYS A 4 10.56 19.93 -17.34
C LYS A 4 9.49 18.91 -17.73
N LEU A 5 9.75 17.63 -17.45
CA LEU A 5 8.83 16.54 -17.69
C LEU A 5 7.52 16.69 -16.87
N LEU A 6 7.65 17.10 -15.59
CA LEU A 6 6.48 17.33 -14.73
C LEU A 6 5.60 18.48 -15.23
N LEU A 7 6.21 19.57 -15.68
CA LEU A 7 5.49 20.71 -16.29
C LEU A 7 4.84 20.32 -17.61
N GLU A 8 5.49 19.54 -18.45
CA GLU A 8 4.92 19.02 -19.69
C GLU A 8 3.67 18.17 -19.42
N ALA A 9 3.73 17.28 -18.41
CA ALA A 9 2.56 16.50 -18.00
C ALA A 9 1.37 17.39 -17.59
N THR A 10 1.63 18.46 -16.81
CA THR A 10 0.56 19.39 -16.41
C THR A 10 0.02 20.23 -17.57
N ASN A 11 0.86 20.58 -18.53
CA ASN A 11 0.41 21.29 -19.73
C ASN A 11 -0.47 20.40 -20.63
N THR A 12 -0.17 19.10 -20.70
CA THR A 12 -0.89 18.15 -21.53
C THR A 12 -2.20 17.68 -20.92
N TYR A 13 -2.20 17.38 -19.60
CA TYR A 13 -3.32 16.71 -18.92
C TYR A 13 -4.03 17.60 -17.90
N GLY A 14 -3.55 18.83 -17.71
CA GLY A 14 -4.11 19.75 -16.71
C GLY A 14 -3.56 19.50 -15.30
N SER A 15 -4.23 20.09 -14.32
CA SER A 15 -3.97 19.90 -12.88
C SER A 15 -5.27 20.06 -12.08
N PRO A 16 -5.46 19.40 -10.95
CA PRO A 16 -4.51 18.47 -10.31
C PRO A 16 -4.40 17.14 -11.06
N ILE A 17 -3.24 16.48 -11.01
CA ILE A 17 -3.03 15.14 -11.58
C ILE A 17 -2.10 14.32 -10.70
N TYR A 18 -2.26 12.99 -10.76
CA TYR A 18 -1.24 12.04 -10.32
C TYR A 18 -0.39 11.61 -11.50
N LEU A 19 0.92 11.58 -11.32
CA LEU A 19 1.85 11.06 -12.33
C LEU A 19 2.72 9.97 -11.72
N TYR A 20 2.79 8.81 -12.40
CA TYR A 20 3.53 7.63 -11.95
C TYR A 20 4.62 7.25 -12.95
N ASP A 21 5.83 7.05 -12.45
CA ASP A 21 6.99 6.59 -13.21
C ASP A 21 7.08 5.06 -13.14
N LEU A 22 6.78 4.37 -14.22
CA LEU A 22 6.77 2.91 -14.27
C LEU A 22 8.18 2.31 -14.17
N GLU A 23 9.20 2.97 -14.70
CA GLU A 23 10.58 2.51 -14.58
C GLU A 23 11.07 2.61 -13.12
N LYS A 24 10.60 3.60 -12.38
CA LYS A 24 10.87 3.69 -10.94
C LYS A 24 10.21 2.52 -10.19
N ILE A 25 8.97 2.15 -10.51
CA ILE A 25 8.32 0.95 -9.93
C ILE A 25 9.13 -0.30 -10.19
N LYS A 26 9.55 -0.51 -11.45
CA LYS A 26 10.37 -1.64 -11.85
C LYS A 26 11.72 -1.67 -11.09
N SER A 27 12.39 -0.52 -11.00
CA SER A 27 13.67 -0.43 -10.29
C SER A 27 13.53 -0.73 -8.79
N GLN A 28 12.44 -0.28 -8.15
CA GLN A 28 12.15 -0.58 -6.74
C GLN A 28 11.92 -2.09 -6.54
N LEU A 29 11.19 -2.75 -7.44
CA LEU A 29 11.01 -4.20 -7.36
C LEU A 29 12.32 -4.98 -7.53
N ILE A 30 13.16 -4.56 -8.47
CA ILE A 30 14.50 -5.17 -8.67
C ILE A 30 15.32 -5.04 -7.40
N LYS A 31 15.45 -3.84 -6.84
CA LYS A 31 16.17 -3.58 -5.59
C LYS A 31 15.60 -4.42 -4.44
N PHE A 32 14.28 -4.53 -4.36
CA PHE A 32 13.62 -5.36 -3.37
C PHE A 32 14.06 -6.82 -3.47
N LYS A 33 13.95 -7.42 -4.66
CA LYS A 33 14.36 -8.82 -4.89
C LYS A 33 15.85 -9.04 -4.64
N GLU A 34 16.70 -8.11 -5.06
CA GLU A 34 18.14 -8.16 -4.83
C GLU A 34 18.50 -8.18 -3.35
N SER A 35 17.76 -7.46 -2.52
CA SER A 35 17.99 -7.43 -1.06
C SER A 35 17.79 -8.81 -0.42
N PHE A 36 16.98 -9.68 -1.01
CA PHE A 36 16.68 -11.03 -0.52
C PHE A 36 17.36 -12.15 -1.34
N ARG A 37 18.35 -11.84 -2.18
CA ARG A 37 19.00 -12.82 -3.06
C ARG A 37 19.60 -14.03 -2.33
N SER A 38 19.99 -13.88 -1.06
CA SER A 38 20.53 -14.99 -0.24
C SER A 38 19.49 -16.07 0.09
N ILE A 39 18.21 -15.77 -0.06
CA ILE A 39 17.09 -16.70 0.17
C ILE A 39 16.78 -17.52 -1.09
N GLY A 40 17.11 -16.98 -2.26
CA GLY A 40 16.75 -17.53 -3.56
C GLY A 40 15.39 -17.02 -4.04
N ASP A 41 14.47 -17.93 -4.37
CA ASP A 41 13.16 -17.56 -4.95
C ASP A 41 12.16 -17.14 -3.87
N ILE A 42 12.02 -15.84 -3.68
CA ILE A 42 10.94 -15.23 -2.88
C ILE A 42 9.72 -14.92 -3.75
N LYS A 43 8.53 -14.95 -3.17
CA LYS A 43 7.33 -14.46 -3.80
C LYS A 43 7.04 -13.02 -3.34
N VAL A 44 6.74 -12.16 -4.30
CA VAL A 44 6.30 -10.78 -4.02
C VAL A 44 4.83 -10.68 -4.39
N GLN A 45 3.98 -10.43 -3.40
CA GLN A 45 2.56 -10.13 -3.55
C GLN A 45 2.39 -8.61 -3.41
N TYR A 46 2.06 -7.93 -4.50
CA TYR A 46 1.86 -6.48 -4.43
C TYR A 46 0.57 -6.17 -3.67
N ALA A 47 0.66 -5.35 -2.61
CA ALA A 47 -0.51 -4.91 -1.85
C ALA A 47 -1.34 -3.90 -2.66
N ALA A 48 -2.46 -4.36 -3.25
CA ALA A 48 -3.31 -3.59 -4.17
C ALA A 48 -3.82 -2.27 -3.57
N LYS A 49 -4.12 -2.27 -2.28
CA LYS A 49 -4.59 -1.09 -1.51
C LYS A 49 -3.70 0.15 -1.65
N ALA A 50 -2.42 -0.02 -1.93
CA ALA A 50 -1.50 1.11 -2.07
C ALA A 50 -1.77 1.92 -3.34
N LEU A 51 -2.03 1.25 -4.47
CA LEU A 51 -2.41 1.85 -5.75
C LEU A 51 -3.03 0.79 -6.64
N SER A 52 -4.35 0.81 -6.80
CA SER A 52 -5.15 -0.21 -7.49
C SER A 52 -5.52 0.15 -8.94
N ASN A 53 -4.88 1.17 -9.54
CA ASN A 53 -5.11 1.48 -10.95
C ASN A 53 -4.78 0.26 -11.82
N ILE A 54 -5.72 -0.14 -12.70
CA ILE A 54 -5.63 -1.39 -13.47
C ILE A 54 -4.39 -1.45 -14.38
N SER A 55 -3.95 -0.31 -14.93
CA SER A 55 -2.75 -0.24 -15.78
C SER A 55 -1.49 -0.45 -14.95
N ILE A 56 -1.44 0.08 -13.72
CA ILE A 56 -0.36 -0.13 -12.78
C ILE A 56 -0.33 -1.59 -12.33
N LEU A 57 -1.48 -2.17 -11.99
CA LEU A 57 -1.58 -3.58 -11.61
C LEU A 57 -1.11 -4.50 -12.74
N LYS A 58 -1.53 -4.24 -13.99
CA LYS A 58 -1.08 -4.99 -15.18
C LYS A 58 0.43 -4.88 -15.36
N PHE A 59 1.02 -3.70 -15.16
CA PHE A 59 2.46 -3.50 -15.24
C PHE A 59 3.19 -4.32 -14.16
N ILE A 60 2.77 -4.23 -12.90
CA ILE A 60 3.34 -4.97 -11.77
C ILE A 60 3.21 -6.49 -11.96
N LYS A 61 2.07 -6.95 -12.46
CA LYS A 61 1.87 -8.36 -12.84
C LYS A 61 2.89 -8.82 -13.88
N ASN A 62 3.14 -8.01 -14.91
CA ASN A 62 4.11 -8.34 -15.97
C ASN A 62 5.56 -8.37 -15.47
N LEU A 63 5.85 -7.74 -14.32
CA LEU A 63 7.13 -7.85 -13.61
C LEU A 63 7.25 -9.13 -12.75
N GLY A 64 6.23 -10.01 -12.79
CA GLY A 64 6.23 -11.31 -12.09
C GLY A 64 5.81 -11.25 -10.62
N CYS A 65 5.07 -10.21 -10.20
CA CYS A 65 4.44 -10.19 -8.89
C CYS A 65 3.10 -10.93 -8.90
N GLY A 66 2.69 -11.47 -7.74
CA GLY A 66 1.31 -11.76 -7.42
C GLY A 66 0.63 -10.55 -6.80
N LEU A 67 -0.57 -10.75 -6.25
CA LEU A 67 -1.40 -9.69 -5.66
C LEU A 67 -1.84 -10.07 -4.24
N ASP A 68 -1.65 -9.15 -3.29
CA ASP A 68 -2.37 -9.14 -2.01
C ASP A 68 -3.58 -8.24 -2.15
N ALA A 69 -4.77 -8.80 -1.91
CA ALA A 69 -6.07 -8.14 -2.01
C ALA A 69 -6.83 -8.23 -0.69
N VAL A 70 -7.54 -7.16 -0.34
CA VAL A 70 -8.28 -7.06 0.93
C VAL A 70 -9.80 -6.94 0.73
N SER A 71 -10.27 -6.95 -0.53
CA SER A 71 -11.69 -6.92 -0.90
C SER A 71 -11.94 -7.72 -2.19
N ILE A 72 -13.19 -8.12 -2.40
CA ILE A 72 -13.62 -8.77 -3.65
C ILE A 72 -13.37 -7.87 -4.85
N GLN A 73 -13.55 -6.56 -4.70
CA GLN A 73 -13.32 -5.60 -5.75
C GLN A 73 -11.84 -5.54 -6.16
N GLU A 74 -10.91 -5.59 -5.21
CA GLU A 74 -9.48 -5.70 -5.52
C GLU A 74 -9.13 -7.01 -6.23
N ILE A 75 -9.74 -8.15 -5.85
CA ILE A 75 -9.60 -9.43 -6.57
C ILE A 75 -10.09 -9.27 -8.02
N GLN A 76 -11.30 -8.73 -8.22
CA GLN A 76 -11.88 -8.57 -9.55
C GLN A 76 -11.06 -7.63 -10.44
N ILE A 77 -10.56 -6.53 -9.90
CA ILE A 77 -9.63 -5.63 -10.61
C ILE A 77 -8.32 -6.36 -10.95
N GLY A 78 -7.78 -7.13 -10.02
CA GLY A 78 -6.61 -7.96 -10.26
C GLY A 78 -6.79 -8.97 -11.38
N LEU A 79 -7.90 -9.71 -11.39
CA LEU A 79 -8.24 -10.64 -12.46
C LEU A 79 -8.36 -9.94 -13.81
N LYS A 80 -9.02 -8.77 -13.86
CA LYS A 80 -9.10 -7.93 -15.07
C LYS A 80 -7.72 -7.39 -15.51
N ALA A 81 -6.82 -7.12 -14.58
CA ALA A 81 -5.44 -6.74 -14.89
C ALA A 81 -4.58 -7.91 -15.42
N GLY A 82 -5.11 -9.15 -15.35
CA GLY A 82 -4.51 -10.36 -15.90
C GLY A 82 -3.76 -11.23 -14.89
N PHE A 83 -3.89 -10.99 -13.58
CA PHE A 83 -3.42 -11.94 -12.57
C PHE A 83 -4.23 -13.24 -12.68
N LYS A 84 -3.57 -14.38 -12.52
CA LYS A 84 -4.28 -15.67 -12.36
C LYS A 84 -4.80 -15.76 -10.93
N ALA A 85 -5.95 -16.37 -10.72
CA ALA A 85 -6.54 -16.50 -9.38
C ALA A 85 -5.54 -17.06 -8.34
N LYS A 86 -4.79 -18.09 -8.71
CA LYS A 86 -3.74 -18.70 -7.84
C LYS A 86 -2.57 -17.78 -7.48
N GLU A 87 -2.44 -16.63 -8.16
CA GLU A 87 -1.43 -15.60 -7.90
C GLU A 87 -1.95 -14.51 -6.96
N ILE A 88 -3.22 -14.58 -6.55
CA ILE A 88 -3.87 -13.64 -5.65
C ILE A 88 -4.04 -14.29 -4.27
N ILE A 89 -3.65 -13.56 -3.23
CA ILE A 89 -3.97 -13.89 -1.84
C ILE A 89 -5.02 -12.88 -1.37
N TYR A 90 -6.11 -13.37 -0.84
CA TYR A 90 -7.17 -12.57 -0.27
C TYR A 90 -7.05 -12.57 1.24
N THR A 91 -6.77 -11.40 1.80
CA THR A 91 -6.51 -11.18 3.24
C THR A 91 -7.58 -10.24 3.82
N PRO A 92 -8.84 -10.70 3.96
CA PRO A 92 -9.91 -9.87 4.52
C PRO A 92 -9.78 -9.71 6.04
N ASN A 93 -10.51 -8.75 6.59
CA ASN A 93 -10.69 -8.60 8.03
C ASN A 93 -12.14 -8.23 8.34
N GLY A 94 -12.82 -9.05 9.13
CA GLY A 94 -14.18 -8.79 9.60
C GLY A 94 -15.26 -8.83 8.51
N VAL A 95 -15.07 -9.62 7.44
CA VAL A 95 -16.05 -9.80 6.36
C VAL A 95 -16.99 -10.97 6.64
N SER A 96 -18.12 -11.01 5.94
CA SER A 96 -19.09 -12.12 6.04
C SER A 96 -18.57 -13.40 5.36
N ILE A 97 -19.16 -14.53 5.74
CA ILE A 97 -18.86 -15.81 5.07
C ILE A 97 -19.30 -15.80 3.58
N GLU A 98 -20.30 -15.02 3.22
CA GLU A 98 -20.77 -14.85 1.84
C GLU A 98 -19.68 -14.24 0.98
N GLU A 99 -18.98 -13.24 1.49
CA GLU A 99 -17.83 -12.64 0.78
C GLU A 99 -16.67 -13.63 0.64
N ILE A 100 -16.40 -14.42 1.68
CA ILE A 100 -15.40 -15.50 1.61
C ILE A 100 -15.79 -16.55 0.58
N LYS A 101 -17.08 -16.95 0.51
CA LYS A 101 -17.60 -17.86 -0.51
C LYS A 101 -17.39 -17.33 -1.92
N GLU A 102 -17.58 -16.03 -2.13
CA GLU A 102 -17.31 -15.41 -3.43
C GLU A 102 -15.82 -15.49 -3.79
N ALA A 103 -14.92 -15.19 -2.84
CA ALA A 103 -13.47 -15.31 -3.06
C ALA A 103 -13.06 -16.76 -3.39
N VAL A 104 -13.61 -17.75 -2.69
CA VAL A 104 -13.36 -19.18 -2.99
C VAL A 104 -13.83 -19.54 -4.40
N LYS A 105 -15.03 -19.08 -4.83
CA LYS A 105 -15.53 -19.27 -6.20
C LYS A 105 -14.62 -18.66 -7.25
N LEU A 106 -13.96 -17.54 -6.94
CA LEU A 106 -12.97 -16.90 -7.82
C LEU A 106 -11.64 -17.67 -7.87
N GLY A 107 -11.43 -18.66 -6.98
CA GLY A 107 -10.28 -19.56 -6.99
C GLY A 107 -9.00 -18.93 -6.45
N VAL A 108 -9.10 -17.88 -5.63
CA VAL A 108 -7.96 -17.21 -4.99
C VAL A 108 -7.58 -17.92 -3.68
N LYS A 109 -6.37 -17.66 -3.19
CA LYS A 109 -5.94 -18.15 -1.87
C LYS A 109 -6.59 -17.33 -0.78
N ILE A 110 -7.05 -17.99 0.27
CA ILE A 110 -7.77 -17.37 1.39
C ILE A 110 -6.83 -17.28 2.59
N ASN A 111 -6.72 -16.10 3.19
CA ASN A 111 -5.96 -15.85 4.40
C ASN A 111 -6.89 -15.31 5.50
N LEU A 112 -7.10 -16.06 6.58
CA LEU A 112 -8.06 -15.73 7.64
C LEU A 112 -7.33 -15.37 8.94
N ASP A 113 -7.95 -14.49 9.72
CA ASP A 113 -7.35 -13.86 10.89
C ASP A 113 -8.15 -14.01 12.19
N SER A 114 -9.14 -14.90 12.21
CA SER A 114 -9.90 -15.23 13.44
C SER A 114 -10.29 -16.70 13.49
N ILE A 115 -10.36 -17.24 14.72
CA ILE A 115 -10.80 -18.63 14.96
C ILE A 115 -12.22 -18.85 14.46
N GLU A 116 -13.09 -17.86 14.64
CA GLU A 116 -14.50 -17.93 14.26
C GLU A 116 -14.66 -18.03 12.74
N SER A 117 -13.97 -17.17 11.97
CA SER A 117 -13.99 -17.21 10.50
C SER A 117 -13.41 -18.54 9.98
N ILE A 118 -12.37 -19.07 10.61
CA ILE A 118 -11.77 -20.36 10.23
C ILE A 118 -12.70 -21.53 10.54
N LYS A 119 -13.39 -21.53 11.69
CA LYS A 119 -14.39 -22.55 12.02
C LYS A 119 -15.55 -22.53 11.01
N GLU A 120 -16.00 -21.35 10.62
CA GLU A 120 -17.07 -21.20 9.63
C GLU A 120 -16.62 -21.59 8.24
N PHE A 121 -15.40 -21.18 7.82
CA PHE A 121 -14.79 -21.62 6.58
C PHE A 121 -14.69 -23.15 6.51
N SER A 122 -14.20 -23.79 7.57
CA SER A 122 -14.00 -25.25 7.58
C SER A 122 -15.29 -26.06 7.42
N LYS A 123 -16.43 -25.52 7.89
CA LYS A 123 -17.76 -26.13 7.70
C LYS A 123 -18.23 -26.05 6.25
N ASN A 124 -17.91 -24.95 5.56
CA ASN A 124 -18.33 -24.70 4.18
C ASN A 124 -17.37 -25.30 3.15
N PHE A 125 -16.06 -25.40 3.47
CA PHE A 125 -14.99 -25.79 2.55
C PHE A 125 -14.01 -26.77 3.22
N PRO A 126 -14.45 -27.98 3.61
CA PRO A 126 -13.60 -28.91 4.39
C PRO A 126 -12.39 -29.46 3.63
N SER A 127 -12.39 -29.36 2.30
CA SER A 127 -11.28 -29.83 1.46
C SER A 127 -10.26 -28.74 1.11
N ASP A 128 -10.61 -27.49 1.30
CA ASP A 128 -9.77 -26.37 0.89
C ASP A 128 -8.71 -26.05 1.95
N SER A 129 -7.59 -25.54 1.48
CA SER A 129 -6.51 -25.06 2.35
C SER A 129 -6.54 -23.54 2.48
N ILE A 130 -6.08 -23.05 3.63
CA ILE A 130 -6.03 -21.63 3.96
C ILE A 130 -4.64 -21.20 4.40
N PHE A 131 -4.42 -19.91 4.35
CA PHE A 131 -3.43 -19.19 5.15
C PHE A 131 -4.08 -18.75 6.45
N ILE A 132 -3.28 -18.67 7.50
CA ILE A 132 -3.69 -18.10 8.80
C ILE A 132 -2.86 -16.87 9.11
N ARG A 133 -3.51 -15.77 9.45
CA ARG A 133 -2.81 -14.57 9.90
C ARG A 133 -2.67 -14.59 11.42
N ILE A 134 -1.42 -14.57 11.88
CA ILE A 134 -1.08 -14.57 13.31
C ILE A 134 -0.71 -13.17 13.77
N ASN A 135 -1.12 -12.82 14.97
CA ASN A 135 -0.65 -11.64 15.69
C ASN A 135 0.49 -12.04 16.63
N PRO A 136 1.76 -11.71 16.29
CA PRO A 136 2.91 -12.10 17.10
C PRO A 136 3.07 -11.27 18.38
N ASN A 137 2.20 -10.28 18.62
CA ASN A 137 2.29 -9.31 19.70
C ASN A 137 3.66 -8.60 19.77
N ILE A 138 4.13 -8.12 18.63
CA ILE A 138 5.39 -7.39 18.51
C ILE A 138 5.06 -5.98 18.06
N PHE A 139 5.35 -5.01 18.94
CA PHE A 139 5.21 -3.59 18.64
C PHE A 139 6.45 -3.10 17.89
N ASP A 140 6.26 -2.55 16.70
CA ASP A 140 7.27 -1.76 16.00
C ASP A 140 6.68 -0.36 15.78
N GLY A 141 7.41 0.66 16.27
CA GLY A 141 6.93 2.03 16.30
C GLY A 141 6.55 2.53 14.90
N GLY A 142 5.44 3.22 14.81
CA GLY A 142 4.88 3.82 13.61
C GLY A 142 3.73 4.75 14.03
N ASN A 143 2.89 5.14 13.08
CA ASN A 143 1.66 5.85 13.39
C ASN A 143 0.66 4.86 14.02
N ASP A 144 0.03 5.22 15.14
CA ASP A 144 -0.92 4.37 15.88
C ASP A 144 -2.03 3.80 14.98
N LYS A 145 -2.46 4.55 13.96
CA LYS A 145 -3.48 4.12 13.00
C LYS A 145 -2.99 3.01 12.04
N THR A 146 -1.69 2.77 11.93
CA THR A 146 -1.08 1.80 11.01
C THR A 146 -0.25 0.72 11.69
N SER A 147 -0.15 0.75 13.01
CA SER A 147 0.43 -0.31 13.82
C SER A 147 -0.61 -1.42 14.02
N VAL A 148 -0.32 -2.64 13.59
CA VAL A 148 -1.30 -3.75 13.57
C VAL A 148 -0.80 -5.04 14.22
N GLY A 149 0.42 -5.05 14.77
CA GLY A 149 1.05 -6.23 15.39
C GLY A 149 1.01 -6.26 16.92
N HIS A 150 0.24 -5.39 17.59
CA HIS A 150 0.15 -5.29 19.04
C HIS A 150 -1.06 -6.05 19.60
N SER A 151 -1.10 -6.29 20.92
CA SER A 151 -2.13 -7.10 21.58
C SER A 151 -3.55 -6.58 21.42
N GLU A 152 -3.75 -5.27 21.30
CA GLU A 152 -5.07 -4.65 21.14
C GLU A 152 -5.48 -4.47 19.65
N SER A 153 -4.68 -5.00 18.73
CA SER A 153 -5.00 -4.94 17.31
C SER A 153 -6.18 -5.85 16.98
N LYS A 154 -7.08 -5.37 16.11
CA LYS A 154 -8.16 -6.19 15.55
C LYS A 154 -7.68 -7.27 14.59
N PHE A 155 -6.41 -7.25 14.18
CA PHE A 155 -5.85 -8.12 13.17
C PHE A 155 -5.07 -9.29 13.75
N GLY A 156 -5.27 -10.45 13.12
CA GLY A 156 -4.49 -11.65 13.39
C GLY A 156 -4.95 -12.42 14.63
N ILE A 157 -4.75 -13.72 14.59
CA ILE A 157 -5.05 -14.66 15.67
C ILE A 157 -3.99 -14.49 16.76
N PRO A 158 -4.36 -14.21 18.01
CA PRO A 158 -3.43 -14.12 19.13
C PRO A 158 -2.64 -15.42 19.33
N MET A 159 -1.40 -15.32 19.80
CA MET A 159 -0.50 -16.47 19.98
C MET A 159 -1.02 -17.52 20.95
N ASP A 160 -1.79 -17.12 21.96
CA ASP A 160 -2.42 -18.02 22.95
C ASP A 160 -3.58 -18.84 22.36
N GLN A 161 -4.11 -18.46 21.20
CA GLN A 161 -5.17 -19.19 20.50
C GLN A 161 -4.62 -20.17 19.43
N VAL A 162 -3.34 -20.15 19.16
CA VAL A 162 -2.74 -20.98 18.09
C VAL A 162 -2.95 -22.47 18.32
N ASP A 163 -2.93 -22.94 19.57
CA ASP A 163 -3.10 -24.36 19.88
C ASP A 163 -4.50 -24.87 19.48
N ILE A 164 -5.52 -23.99 19.43
CA ILE A 164 -6.84 -24.34 18.87
C ILE A 164 -6.72 -24.73 17.40
N LEU A 165 -5.95 -23.99 16.61
CA LEU A 165 -5.71 -24.30 15.18
C LEU A 165 -4.94 -25.60 14.99
N VAL A 166 -3.96 -25.85 15.84
CA VAL A 166 -3.18 -27.10 15.83
C VAL A 166 -4.10 -28.30 16.09
N GLU A 167 -4.98 -28.20 17.07
CA GLU A 167 -5.95 -29.25 17.36
C GLU A 167 -6.99 -29.44 16.24
N MET A 168 -7.44 -28.33 15.61
CA MET A 168 -8.34 -28.40 14.44
C MET A 168 -7.66 -29.08 13.25
N GLU A 169 -6.37 -28.81 13.00
CA GLU A 169 -5.62 -29.47 11.93
C GLU A 169 -5.37 -30.94 12.23
N LYS A 170 -4.97 -31.30 13.45
CA LYS A 170 -4.82 -32.70 13.89
C LYS A 170 -6.11 -33.50 13.71
N ALA A 171 -7.25 -32.91 14.00
CA ALA A 171 -8.57 -33.49 13.80
C ALA A 171 -9.01 -33.51 12.32
N ASN A 172 -8.17 -33.09 11.39
CA ASN A 172 -8.44 -32.94 9.96
C ASN A 172 -9.66 -32.04 9.63
N LYS A 173 -9.97 -31.07 10.52
CA LYS A 173 -11.07 -30.10 10.31
C LYS A 173 -10.63 -28.96 9.42
N ILE A 174 -9.34 -28.66 9.33
CA ILE A 174 -8.75 -27.60 8.49
C ILE A 174 -7.46 -28.11 7.84
N LYS A 175 -7.09 -27.46 6.72
CA LYS A 175 -5.77 -27.62 6.08
C LYS A 175 -5.11 -26.24 6.04
N ILE A 176 -3.90 -26.15 6.58
CA ILE A 176 -3.16 -24.88 6.63
C ILE A 176 -1.94 -25.01 5.72
N ASP A 177 -1.92 -24.21 4.64
CA ASP A 177 -0.82 -24.16 3.68
C ASP A 177 0.16 -23.04 3.96
N GLY A 178 -0.26 -21.98 4.67
CA GLY A 178 0.60 -20.83 4.91
C GLY A 178 0.32 -20.13 6.26
N ILE A 179 1.38 -19.50 6.76
CA ILE A 179 1.30 -18.65 7.95
C ILE A 179 1.68 -17.23 7.53
N HIS A 180 0.83 -16.27 7.85
CA HIS A 180 1.01 -14.86 7.55
C HIS A 180 1.19 -14.06 8.83
N VAL A 181 2.09 -13.07 8.76
CA VAL A 181 2.27 -12.04 9.78
C VAL A 181 2.44 -10.69 9.12
N HIS A 182 1.82 -9.67 9.70
CA HIS A 182 2.04 -8.29 9.27
C HIS A 182 2.14 -7.38 10.50
N SER A 183 3.33 -6.81 10.72
CA SER A 183 3.62 -6.03 11.92
C SER A 183 3.16 -4.58 11.85
N GLY A 184 2.72 -4.11 10.68
CA GLY A 184 2.27 -2.73 10.48
C GLY A 184 3.02 -1.99 9.38
N SER A 185 3.00 -0.66 9.42
CA SER A 185 3.61 0.22 8.41
C SER A 185 4.76 1.02 9.01
N ASP A 186 5.68 1.45 8.13
CA ASP A 186 6.85 2.26 8.49
C ASP A 186 7.84 1.55 9.42
N ILE A 187 8.10 0.26 9.14
CA ILE A 187 9.09 -0.56 9.84
C ILE A 187 10.46 0.12 9.77
N SER A 188 10.89 0.67 10.89
CA SER A 188 12.22 1.29 11.06
C SER A 188 13.15 0.40 11.89
N ASN A 189 12.59 -0.44 12.77
CA ASN A 189 13.35 -1.38 13.59
C ASN A 189 13.38 -2.78 12.95
N ILE A 190 14.50 -3.06 12.29
CA ILE A 190 14.72 -4.35 11.63
C ILE A 190 14.68 -5.51 12.63
N ASP A 191 15.15 -5.32 13.87
CA ASP A 191 15.23 -6.40 14.84
C ASP A 191 13.84 -6.84 15.33
N SER A 192 12.87 -5.91 15.41
CA SER A 192 11.46 -6.25 15.68
C SER A 192 10.88 -7.10 14.54
N PHE A 193 11.17 -6.75 13.28
CA PHE A 193 10.71 -7.53 12.13
C PHE A 193 11.32 -8.95 12.15
N ILE A 194 12.62 -9.08 12.44
CA ILE A 194 13.31 -10.38 12.55
C ILE A 194 12.68 -11.23 13.68
N LYS A 195 12.39 -10.60 14.83
CA LYS A 195 11.71 -11.31 15.93
C LYS A 195 10.35 -11.87 15.49
N GLY A 196 9.58 -11.09 14.74
CA GLY A 196 8.31 -11.54 14.17
C GLY A 196 8.48 -12.72 13.22
N ALA A 197 9.45 -12.65 12.32
CA ALA A 197 9.76 -13.74 11.40
C ALA A 197 10.17 -15.03 12.13
N LYS A 198 11.05 -14.94 13.14
CA LYS A 198 11.44 -16.11 13.96
C LYS A 198 10.26 -16.73 14.69
N THR A 199 9.34 -15.92 15.20
CA THR A 199 8.11 -16.41 15.84
C THR A 199 7.30 -17.26 14.85
N VAL A 200 7.14 -16.81 13.61
CA VAL A 200 6.39 -17.55 12.58
C VAL A 200 7.15 -18.77 12.09
N PHE A 201 8.48 -18.72 11.97
CA PHE A 201 9.30 -19.88 11.64
C PHE A 201 9.14 -21.00 12.68
N ASN A 202 9.25 -20.66 13.97
CA ASN A 202 9.05 -21.62 15.06
C ASN A 202 7.61 -22.16 15.08
N LEU A 203 6.63 -21.33 14.73
CA LEU A 203 5.24 -21.75 14.67
C LEU A 203 4.98 -22.76 13.56
N ALA A 204 5.70 -22.71 12.45
CA ALA A 204 5.54 -23.62 11.33
C ALA A 204 5.75 -25.10 11.73
N PHE A 205 6.60 -25.37 12.73
CA PHE A 205 6.82 -26.74 13.24
C PHE A 205 5.60 -27.34 13.97
N LYS A 206 4.67 -26.52 14.44
CA LYS A 206 3.45 -27.00 15.08
C LYS A 206 2.42 -27.59 14.11
N PHE A 207 2.54 -27.26 12.81
CA PHE A 207 1.61 -27.67 11.75
C PHE A 207 2.16 -28.78 10.85
N LYS A 208 1.24 -29.54 10.23
CA LYS A 208 1.61 -30.72 9.44
C LYS A 208 2.44 -30.39 8.20
N ASN A 209 2.05 -29.35 7.46
CA ASN A 209 2.66 -29.12 6.14
C ASN A 209 2.51 -27.66 5.66
N ILE A 210 3.24 -26.75 6.28
CA ILE A 210 3.29 -25.36 5.83
C ILE A 210 4.18 -25.28 4.57
N LYS A 211 3.64 -24.67 3.51
CA LYS A 211 4.31 -24.44 2.22
C LYS A 211 4.75 -23.00 2.04
N TYR A 212 4.11 -22.09 2.78
CA TYR A 212 4.35 -20.65 2.63
C TYR A 212 4.46 -19.97 3.99
N ILE A 213 5.40 -19.05 4.10
CA ILE A 213 5.45 -18.08 5.19
C ILE A 213 5.39 -16.70 4.56
N ASP A 214 4.38 -15.93 4.92
CA ASP A 214 4.20 -14.57 4.46
C ASP A 214 4.55 -13.60 5.59
N LEU A 215 5.56 -12.77 5.36
CA LEU A 215 6.07 -11.81 6.33
C LEU A 215 5.45 -10.41 6.14
N GLY A 216 4.48 -10.30 5.22
CA GLY A 216 3.78 -9.05 4.97
C GLY A 216 4.66 -7.98 4.31
N GLY A 217 4.30 -6.75 4.55
CA GLY A 217 4.97 -5.56 4.01
C GLY A 217 5.34 -4.59 5.12
N GLY A 218 5.11 -3.29 4.86
CA GLY A 218 5.30 -2.22 5.85
C GLY A 218 6.66 -1.53 5.77
N PHE A 219 7.50 -1.83 4.79
CA PHE A 219 8.83 -1.25 4.63
C PHE A 219 8.75 0.28 4.45
N LYS A 220 9.47 1.01 5.31
CA LYS A 220 9.49 2.48 5.31
C LYS A 220 10.31 2.99 4.13
N VAL A 221 9.76 3.97 3.40
CA VAL A 221 10.48 4.77 2.40
C VAL A 221 10.81 6.15 2.96
N PRO A 222 11.91 6.79 2.53
CA PRO A 222 12.25 8.14 2.99
C PRO A 222 11.33 9.18 2.36
N TYR A 223 10.80 10.11 3.15
CA TYR A 223 9.93 11.19 2.67
C TYR A 223 10.68 12.52 2.45
N PHE A 224 11.90 12.65 2.98
CA PHE A 224 12.77 13.79 2.77
C PHE A 224 14.24 13.37 2.90
N LYS A 225 15.15 14.23 2.46
CA LYS A 225 16.58 13.96 2.55
C LYS A 225 17.02 13.84 4.01
N GLY A 226 17.55 12.67 4.39
CA GLY A 226 17.95 12.35 5.76
C GLY A 226 16.85 11.71 6.61
N ASP A 227 15.68 11.43 6.05
CA ASP A 227 14.67 10.64 6.74
C ASP A 227 15.10 9.18 6.90
N THR A 228 14.64 8.56 7.98
CA THR A 228 14.85 7.14 8.22
C THR A 228 14.09 6.30 7.19
N HIS A 229 14.63 5.16 6.82
CA HIS A 229 13.99 4.19 5.93
C HIS A 229 14.39 2.77 6.35
N THR A 230 13.68 1.78 5.89
CA THR A 230 14.06 0.38 6.10
C THR A 230 15.33 0.08 5.29
N ASP A 231 16.42 -0.27 5.96
CA ASP A 231 17.63 -0.78 5.30
C ASP A 231 17.34 -2.20 4.77
N MET A 232 16.90 -2.26 3.51
CA MET A 232 16.49 -3.49 2.87
C MET A 232 17.62 -4.50 2.74
N ASN A 233 18.86 -4.06 2.53
CA ASN A 233 20.01 -4.96 2.42
C ASN A 233 20.34 -5.62 3.76
N LYS A 234 20.36 -4.83 4.83
CA LYS A 234 20.54 -5.35 6.19
C LYS A 234 19.42 -6.29 6.59
N LEU A 235 18.16 -5.92 6.28
CA LEU A 235 16.99 -6.76 6.52
C LEU A 235 17.10 -8.08 5.76
N GLY A 236 17.35 -8.02 4.45
CA GLY A 236 17.43 -9.20 3.59
C GLY A 236 18.53 -10.18 4.01
N ASN A 237 19.70 -9.65 4.40
CA ASN A 237 20.79 -10.46 4.92
C ASN A 237 20.39 -11.19 6.22
N LYS A 238 19.81 -10.47 7.19
CA LYS A 238 19.39 -11.06 8.47
C LYS A 238 18.27 -12.11 8.28
N ILE A 239 17.22 -11.77 7.50
CA ILE A 239 16.15 -12.72 7.18
C ILE A 239 16.71 -13.93 6.43
N GLY A 240 17.66 -13.73 5.51
CA GLY A 240 18.28 -14.80 4.76
C GLY A 240 18.95 -15.83 5.66
N ILE A 241 19.72 -15.38 6.67
CA ILE A 241 20.36 -16.27 7.65
C ILE A 241 19.29 -17.05 8.43
N GLU A 242 18.32 -16.37 9.01
CA GLU A 242 17.29 -17.01 9.83
C GLU A 242 16.40 -17.97 9.04
N PHE A 243 16.04 -17.59 7.80
CA PHE A 243 15.23 -18.45 6.95
C PHE A 243 15.98 -19.69 6.45
N ASN A 244 17.25 -19.55 6.08
CA ASN A 244 18.05 -20.71 5.64
C ASN A 244 18.25 -21.71 6.78
N ASN A 245 18.56 -21.24 8.00
CA ASN A 245 18.65 -22.11 9.18
C ASN A 245 17.32 -22.83 9.45
N PHE A 246 16.20 -22.06 9.40
CA PHE A 246 14.86 -22.63 9.55
C PHE A 246 14.56 -23.67 8.47
N LYS A 247 14.90 -23.40 7.21
CA LYS A 247 14.61 -24.28 6.07
C LYS A 247 15.36 -25.63 6.18
N GLU A 248 16.62 -25.58 6.62
CA GLU A 248 17.42 -26.77 6.87
C GLU A 248 16.79 -27.67 7.95
N GLU A 249 16.35 -27.07 9.06
CA GLU A 249 15.71 -27.79 10.16
C GLU A 249 14.30 -28.29 9.78
N TYR A 250 13.51 -27.45 9.08
CA TYR A 250 12.14 -27.78 8.66
C TYR A 250 12.11 -28.93 7.63
N ASN A 251 13.13 -29.01 6.79
CA ASN A 251 13.37 -30.09 5.81
C ASN A 251 12.16 -30.40 4.89
N LYS A 252 11.42 -29.39 4.50
CA LYS A 252 10.29 -29.44 3.53
C LYS A 252 10.38 -28.28 2.57
N ASP A 253 9.73 -28.40 1.40
CA ASP A 253 9.63 -27.28 0.46
C ASP A 253 8.78 -26.17 1.06
N ILE A 254 9.39 -25.00 1.26
CA ILE A 254 8.75 -23.82 1.84
C ILE A 254 9.25 -22.55 1.14
N ARG A 255 8.37 -21.59 0.96
CA ARG A 255 8.67 -20.34 0.28
C ARG A 255 8.30 -19.13 1.13
N LEU A 256 9.17 -18.13 1.11
CA LEU A 256 8.86 -16.83 1.68
C LEU A 256 8.04 -15.97 0.71
N ILE A 257 7.08 -15.27 1.28
CA ILE A 257 6.25 -14.26 0.62
C ILE A 257 6.47 -12.94 1.34
N PHE A 258 6.43 -11.84 0.58
CA PHE A 258 6.41 -10.47 1.08
C PHE A 258 5.34 -9.67 0.34
N GLU A 259 4.73 -8.69 1.03
CA GLU A 259 3.62 -7.87 0.52
C GLU A 259 3.99 -6.37 0.42
N PRO A 260 5.02 -5.99 -0.36
CA PRO A 260 5.36 -4.58 -0.51
C PRO A 260 4.28 -3.85 -1.30
N GLY A 261 3.63 -2.86 -0.68
CA GLY A 261 2.76 -1.89 -1.37
C GLY A 261 3.48 -0.56 -1.51
N LYS A 262 3.53 0.21 -0.41
CA LYS A 262 4.14 1.54 -0.35
C LYS A 262 5.57 1.57 -0.89
N TYR A 263 6.39 0.58 -0.55
CA TYR A 263 7.78 0.49 -1.00
C TYR A 263 7.93 0.53 -2.53
N LEU A 264 7.04 -0.11 -3.27
CA LEU A 264 7.12 -0.18 -4.72
C LEU A 264 6.65 1.10 -5.42
N VAL A 265 5.58 1.73 -4.92
CA VAL A 265 4.90 2.78 -5.68
C VAL A 265 4.98 4.19 -5.08
N SER A 266 5.32 4.35 -3.80
CA SER A 266 5.32 5.67 -3.14
C SER A 266 6.22 6.67 -3.84
N GLU A 267 7.52 6.35 -3.98
CA GLU A 267 8.51 7.22 -4.63
C GLU A 267 8.32 7.32 -6.16
N ALA A 268 7.58 6.40 -6.75
CA ALA A 268 7.29 6.41 -8.18
C ALA A 268 6.19 7.41 -8.56
N GLY A 269 5.39 7.86 -7.60
CA GLY A 269 4.27 8.77 -7.86
C GLY A 269 4.46 10.15 -7.26
N VAL A 270 4.03 11.15 -8.00
CA VAL A 270 3.92 12.54 -7.57
C VAL A 270 2.50 13.05 -7.77
N PHE A 271 2.11 14.03 -6.95
CA PHE A 271 0.85 14.73 -7.10
C PHE A 271 1.15 16.19 -7.49
N LEU A 272 0.62 16.63 -8.62
CA LEU A 272 0.89 17.93 -9.23
C LEU A 272 -0.34 18.81 -9.13
N THR A 273 -0.17 20.02 -8.58
CA THR A 273 -1.25 20.98 -8.34
C THR A 273 -0.85 22.38 -8.79
N LYS A 274 -1.81 23.19 -9.19
CA LYS A 274 -1.61 24.59 -9.57
C LYS A 274 -1.97 25.53 -8.44
N VAL A 275 -1.16 26.54 -8.22
CA VAL A 275 -1.45 27.61 -7.26
C VAL A 275 -2.49 28.57 -7.85
N ASN A 276 -3.65 28.65 -7.23
CA ASN A 276 -4.71 29.60 -7.60
C ASN A 276 -4.37 31.01 -7.13
N TYR A 277 -3.96 31.13 -5.87
CA TYR A 277 -3.61 32.41 -5.24
C TYR A 277 -2.53 32.22 -4.18
N VAL A 278 -1.76 33.30 -3.98
CA VAL A 278 -0.91 33.48 -2.79
C VAL A 278 -1.58 34.54 -1.94
N LYS A 279 -1.99 34.19 -0.72
CA LYS A 279 -2.67 35.09 0.21
C LYS A 279 -1.74 35.45 1.36
N GLU A 280 -1.51 36.74 1.57
CA GLU A 280 -0.84 37.23 2.77
C GLU A 280 -1.82 37.21 3.96
N GLY A 281 -1.50 36.48 5.00
CA GLY A 281 -2.18 36.51 6.28
C GLY A 281 -1.42 37.37 7.29
N ALA A 282 -1.99 37.56 8.47
CA ALA A 282 -1.35 38.36 9.52
C ALA A 282 0.03 37.85 9.96
N LYS A 283 0.22 36.54 9.93
CA LYS A 283 1.48 35.87 10.36
C LYS A 283 2.06 34.90 9.32
N ASN A 284 1.25 34.45 8.36
CA ASN A 284 1.59 33.39 7.42
C ASN A 284 1.25 33.78 5.99
N LYS A 285 2.04 33.28 5.03
CA LYS A 285 1.68 33.28 3.61
C LYS A 285 1.00 31.96 3.26
N PHE A 286 -0.15 32.01 2.62
CA PHE A 286 -0.90 30.86 2.17
C PHE A 286 -0.73 30.66 0.66
N ALA A 287 -0.27 29.50 0.25
CA ALA A 287 -0.36 29.06 -1.14
C ALA A 287 -1.64 28.22 -1.30
N GLN A 288 -2.67 28.82 -1.90
CA GLN A 288 -3.97 28.20 -2.14
C GLN A 288 -3.92 27.44 -3.46
N ILE A 289 -4.06 26.12 -3.40
CA ILE A 289 -3.93 25.25 -4.58
C ILE A 289 -5.30 24.79 -5.11
N ASN A 290 -5.33 24.33 -6.35
CA ASN A 290 -6.53 23.80 -7.02
C ASN A 290 -6.86 22.36 -6.62
N SER A 291 -6.61 22.00 -5.37
CA SER A 291 -6.84 20.68 -4.80
C SER A 291 -7.24 20.80 -3.34
N GLY A 292 -7.57 19.68 -2.71
CA GLY A 292 -7.89 19.58 -1.30
C GLY A 292 -7.54 18.21 -0.74
N PHE A 293 -7.72 18.01 0.59
CA PHE A 293 -7.46 16.75 1.22
C PHE A 293 -8.30 15.60 0.62
N ASN A 294 -9.42 15.93 -0.02
CA ASN A 294 -10.24 14.96 -0.75
C ASN A 294 -9.48 14.27 -1.89
N HIS A 295 -8.46 14.91 -2.45
CA HIS A 295 -7.59 14.30 -3.46
C HIS A 295 -6.34 13.66 -2.86
N PHE A 296 -5.80 14.20 -1.76
CA PHE A 296 -4.59 13.71 -1.12
C PHE A 296 -4.70 13.80 0.40
N ILE A 297 -5.37 12.83 1.01
CA ILE A 297 -5.79 12.87 2.42
C ILE A 297 -4.64 12.65 3.41
N ARG A 298 -3.51 12.09 2.99
CA ARG A 298 -2.44 11.64 3.89
C ARG A 298 -1.90 12.69 4.87
N PRO A 299 -1.65 13.96 4.48
CA PRO A 299 -1.24 14.99 5.43
C PRO A 299 -2.29 15.23 6.51
N ALA A 300 -3.58 15.30 6.14
CA ALA A 300 -4.66 15.56 7.10
C ALA A 300 -4.97 14.35 8.00
N PHE A 301 -5.00 13.14 7.44
CA PHE A 301 -5.44 11.94 8.15
C PHE A 301 -4.35 11.27 8.99
N TYR A 302 -3.11 11.25 8.48
CA TYR A 302 -1.96 10.60 9.12
C TYR A 302 -0.91 11.58 9.64
N ASN A 303 -1.11 12.88 9.47
CA ASN A 303 -0.08 13.90 9.69
C ASN A 303 1.23 13.58 8.91
N SER A 304 1.07 12.98 7.73
CA SER A 304 2.21 12.53 6.93
C SER A 304 2.94 13.70 6.31
N PHE A 305 4.25 13.70 6.49
CA PHE A 305 5.11 14.62 5.76
C PHE A 305 5.18 14.23 4.28
N HIS A 306 5.04 15.20 3.39
CA HIS A 306 5.39 15.11 1.99
C HIS A 306 6.25 16.31 1.60
N GLU A 307 7.34 16.07 0.88
CA GLU A 307 8.13 17.15 0.33
C GLU A 307 7.33 17.84 -0.77
N ILE A 308 7.30 19.18 -0.72
CA ILE A 308 6.58 20.02 -1.70
C ILE A 308 7.59 20.94 -2.37
N GLU A 309 7.67 20.87 -3.68
CA GLU A 309 8.56 21.69 -4.50
C GLU A 309 7.75 22.60 -5.44
N ASN A 310 8.17 23.85 -5.56
CA ASN A 310 7.71 24.70 -6.66
C ASN A 310 8.53 24.38 -7.92
N ILE A 311 7.97 23.58 -8.82
CA ILE A 311 8.66 23.14 -10.04
C ILE A 311 8.65 24.19 -11.15
N SER A 312 7.76 25.19 -11.08
CA SER A 312 7.74 26.32 -12.00
C SER A 312 8.86 27.31 -11.74
N ASN A 313 9.29 27.45 -10.48
CA ASN A 313 10.32 28.41 -10.08
C ASN A 313 11.32 27.82 -9.07
N PRO A 314 12.02 26.74 -9.42
CA PRO A 314 12.80 25.95 -8.43
C PRO A 314 14.03 26.65 -7.89
N ARG A 315 14.55 27.67 -8.62
CA ARG A 315 15.76 28.40 -8.25
C ARG A 315 15.51 29.68 -7.46
N ALA A 316 14.26 30.07 -7.27
CA ALA A 316 13.91 31.27 -6.53
C ALA A 316 14.30 31.18 -5.05
N LYS A 317 14.52 32.32 -4.41
CA LYS A 317 14.74 32.39 -2.97
C LYS A 317 13.60 31.68 -2.22
N LYS A 318 13.93 30.84 -1.25
CA LYS A 318 12.93 30.14 -0.44
C LYS A 318 12.28 31.07 0.57
N GLU A 319 10.97 30.99 0.65
CA GLU A 319 10.11 31.69 1.62
C GLU A 319 9.28 30.66 2.39
N LYS A 320 8.66 31.06 3.50
CA LYS A 320 7.77 30.19 4.27
C LYS A 320 6.34 30.31 3.76
N TYR A 321 5.69 29.18 3.49
CA TYR A 321 4.29 29.08 3.09
C TYR A 321 3.56 28.00 3.88
N SER A 322 2.28 28.23 4.18
CA SER A 322 1.32 27.17 4.45
C SER A 322 0.61 26.83 3.16
N VAL A 323 0.73 25.58 2.72
CA VAL A 323 0.08 25.09 1.50
C VAL A 323 -1.30 24.58 1.88
N VAL A 324 -2.34 25.19 1.33
CA VAL A 324 -3.74 24.92 1.70
C VAL A 324 -4.58 24.65 0.46
N GLY A 325 -5.58 23.80 0.62
CA GLY A 325 -6.54 23.48 -0.43
C GLY A 325 -7.77 24.39 -0.44
N TYR A 326 -8.81 23.90 -1.12
CA TYR A 326 -10.06 24.62 -1.37
C TYR A 326 -11.28 23.99 -0.66
N ILE A 327 -11.08 22.99 0.19
CA ILE A 327 -12.17 22.36 0.94
C ILE A 327 -12.65 23.34 2.03
N CYS A 328 -13.93 23.26 2.36
CA CYS A 328 -14.58 24.17 3.33
C CYS A 328 -14.22 23.92 4.81
N GLU A 329 -13.16 23.15 5.05
CA GLU A 329 -12.58 22.86 6.36
C GLU A 329 -11.10 23.28 6.41
N ASN A 330 -10.41 23.03 7.53
CA ASN A 330 -8.97 23.23 7.63
C ASN A 330 -8.24 22.23 6.73
N ASP A 331 -8.04 22.63 5.49
CA ASP A 331 -7.48 21.84 4.40
C ASP A 331 -6.01 22.19 4.19
N THR A 332 -5.17 21.76 5.13
CA THR A 332 -3.76 22.11 5.17
C THR A 332 -2.88 20.91 4.83
N PHE A 333 -2.09 21.01 3.77
CA PHE A 333 -1.11 20.02 3.36
C PHE A 333 0.25 20.20 4.05
N ALA A 334 0.62 21.43 4.34
CA ALA A 334 1.87 21.76 5.01
C ALA A 334 1.79 23.12 5.68
N GLU A 335 2.36 23.26 6.86
CA GLU A 335 2.45 24.52 7.60
C GLU A 335 3.87 25.07 7.58
N ASN A 336 4.01 26.40 7.39
CA ASN A 336 5.28 27.13 7.50
C ASN A 336 6.45 26.46 6.74
N ARG A 337 6.17 25.83 5.60
CA ARG A 337 7.15 25.09 4.82
C ARG A 337 8.04 26.06 4.00
N LYS A 338 9.35 25.84 4.05
CA LYS A 338 10.30 26.56 3.19
C LYS A 338 10.23 26.03 1.76
N ILE A 339 9.63 26.81 0.85
CA ILE A 339 9.46 26.48 -0.57
C ILE A 339 10.03 27.65 -1.40
N SER A 340 10.59 27.38 -2.59
CA SER A 340 10.99 28.44 -3.54
C SER A 340 9.81 29.35 -3.81
N LYS A 341 10.05 30.68 -3.89
CA LYS A 341 9.01 31.72 -4.03
C LYS A 341 7.89 31.27 -4.96
N ILE A 342 6.69 31.32 -4.42
CA ILE A 342 5.47 30.85 -5.11
C ILE A 342 4.72 32.06 -5.66
N ASN A 343 4.29 31.95 -6.91
CA ASN A 343 3.42 32.91 -7.58
C ASN A 343 2.11 32.24 -8.00
N LYS A 344 1.08 33.03 -8.28
CA LYS A 344 -0.15 32.56 -8.91
C LYS A 344 0.18 31.85 -10.22
N GLY A 345 -0.39 30.67 -10.42
CA GLY A 345 -0.18 29.86 -11.63
C GLY A 345 0.98 28.86 -11.54
N ASP A 346 1.86 28.97 -10.54
CA ASP A 346 2.95 28.01 -10.35
C ASP A 346 2.42 26.60 -10.07
N ILE A 347 3.18 25.59 -10.48
CA ILE A 347 2.89 24.19 -10.23
C ILE A 347 3.70 23.72 -9.03
N LEU A 348 3.00 23.16 -8.04
CA LEU A 348 3.59 22.50 -6.88
C LEU A 348 3.57 20.99 -7.09
N CYS A 349 4.70 20.36 -6.78
CA CYS A 349 4.90 18.92 -6.85
C CYS A 349 4.99 18.35 -5.44
N PHE A 350 4.06 17.48 -5.08
CA PHE A 350 4.10 16.69 -3.85
C PHE A 350 4.80 15.37 -4.15
N LYS A 351 5.94 15.12 -3.51
CA LYS A 351 6.71 13.89 -3.68
C LYS A 351 6.09 12.72 -2.90
N ASN A 352 6.46 11.50 -3.27
CA ASN A 352 6.04 10.26 -2.59
C ASN A 352 4.52 10.10 -2.52
N ALA A 353 3.81 10.54 -3.56
CA ALA A 353 2.35 10.50 -3.62
C ALA A 353 1.79 9.22 -4.30
N GLY A 354 2.66 8.28 -4.69
CA GLY A 354 2.25 7.09 -5.44
C GLY A 354 1.51 6.04 -4.62
N ALA A 355 1.65 6.05 -3.28
CA ALA A 355 0.94 5.11 -2.41
C ALA A 355 -0.09 5.84 -1.55
N TYR A 356 -1.31 5.28 -1.49
CA TYR A 356 -2.40 5.82 -0.65
C TYR A 356 -2.74 7.30 -0.95
N GLY A 357 -2.40 7.76 -2.16
CA GLY A 357 -2.82 9.04 -2.69
C GLY A 357 -4.17 8.91 -3.37
N PHE A 358 -4.19 8.55 -4.65
CA PHE A 358 -5.45 8.38 -5.40
C PHE A 358 -6.36 7.31 -4.78
N SER A 359 -5.81 6.18 -4.29
CA SER A 359 -6.61 5.10 -3.70
C SER A 359 -7.42 5.50 -2.46
N MET A 360 -7.08 6.62 -1.81
CA MET A 360 -7.83 7.19 -0.68
C MET A 360 -8.54 8.50 -1.04
N SER A 361 -8.60 8.88 -2.31
CA SER A 361 -9.31 10.08 -2.75
C SER A 361 -10.82 9.91 -2.65
N SER A 362 -11.53 11.02 -2.55
CA SER A 362 -12.99 11.07 -2.43
C SER A 362 -13.59 12.25 -3.21
N ASN A 363 -14.92 12.23 -3.33
CA ASN A 363 -15.68 13.32 -3.92
C ASN A 363 -16.21 14.33 -2.89
N TYR A 364 -15.56 14.45 -1.74
CA TYR A 364 -16.00 15.41 -0.72
C TYR A 364 -16.13 16.83 -1.29
N ASN A 365 -17.14 17.59 -0.86
CA ASN A 365 -17.60 18.82 -1.47
C ASN A 365 -18.01 18.71 -2.96
N SER A 366 -18.40 17.52 -3.42
CA SER A 366 -18.71 17.21 -4.82
C SER A 366 -17.58 17.56 -5.80
N ARG A 367 -16.32 17.54 -5.34
CA ARG A 367 -15.15 17.78 -6.18
C ARG A 367 -14.80 16.54 -6.99
N TYR A 368 -14.46 16.74 -8.26
CA TYR A 368 -14.03 15.66 -9.17
C TYR A 368 -12.69 15.09 -8.76
N THR A 369 -12.54 13.78 -8.78
CA THR A 369 -11.21 13.16 -8.60
C THR A 369 -10.32 13.46 -9.80
N PRO A 370 -9.00 13.66 -9.58
CA PRO A 370 -8.06 14.04 -10.62
C PRO A 370 -7.77 12.92 -11.60
N ALA A 371 -7.19 13.26 -12.75
CA ALA A 371 -6.67 12.27 -13.69
C ALA A 371 -5.43 11.57 -13.10
N GLU A 372 -5.21 10.32 -13.57
CA GLU A 372 -3.98 9.57 -13.34
C GLU A 372 -3.25 9.37 -14.68
N VAL A 373 -1.97 9.69 -14.69
CA VAL A 373 -1.08 9.57 -15.85
C VAL A 373 0.11 8.70 -15.46
N CYS A 374 0.61 7.89 -16.35
CA CYS A 374 1.91 7.24 -16.16
C CYS A 374 2.91 7.67 -17.22
N ILE A 375 4.19 7.57 -16.88
CA ILE A 375 5.28 7.69 -17.82
C ILE A 375 5.99 6.35 -17.97
N PHE A 376 6.20 5.93 -19.20
CA PHE A 376 6.90 4.72 -19.56
C PHE A 376 7.64 4.92 -20.87
N ASN A 377 8.94 4.58 -20.92
CA ASN A 377 9.80 4.83 -22.08
C ASN A 377 9.78 6.29 -22.55
N ASN A 378 9.76 7.25 -21.63
CA ASN A 378 9.64 8.69 -21.88
C ASN A 378 8.32 9.14 -22.56
N GLU A 379 7.30 8.30 -22.60
CA GLU A 379 5.98 8.64 -23.12
C GLU A 379 4.96 8.74 -21.98
N PHE A 380 4.12 9.78 -22.05
CA PHE A 380 2.97 9.90 -21.15
C PHE A 380 1.79 9.07 -21.65
N LYS A 381 1.11 8.39 -20.73
CA LYS A 381 -0.13 7.65 -21.01
C LYS A 381 -1.16 7.98 -19.94
N LEU A 382 -2.32 8.46 -20.41
CA LEU A 382 -3.47 8.64 -19.53
C LEU A 382 -3.99 7.26 -19.11
N ILE A 383 -4.04 7.00 -17.81
CA ILE A 383 -4.48 5.71 -17.26
C ILE A 383 -5.77 5.83 -16.43
N ARG A 384 -6.22 7.06 -16.17
CA ARG A 384 -7.56 7.42 -15.66
C ARG A 384 -7.87 8.85 -16.07
N LYS A 385 -9.06 9.07 -16.61
CA LYS A 385 -9.59 10.42 -16.86
C LYS A 385 -9.95 11.11 -15.53
N SER A 386 -9.88 12.43 -15.49
CA SER A 386 -10.56 13.19 -14.43
C SER A 386 -12.06 12.95 -14.53
N GLN A 387 -12.74 12.96 -13.39
CA GLN A 387 -14.20 12.88 -13.36
C GLN A 387 -14.85 14.13 -14.00
N GLU A 388 -16.09 13.95 -14.40
CA GLU A 388 -17.03 14.96 -14.84
C GLU A 388 -18.36 14.81 -14.08
N ILE A 389 -19.34 15.70 -14.34
CA ILE A 389 -20.60 15.73 -13.58
C ILE A 389 -21.35 14.38 -13.64
N ASN A 390 -21.34 13.70 -14.77
CA ASN A 390 -22.02 12.43 -14.92
C ASN A 390 -21.44 11.32 -14.02
N ASP A 391 -20.12 11.37 -13.72
CA ASP A 391 -19.48 10.44 -12.80
C ASP A 391 -19.99 10.63 -11.36
N LEU A 392 -20.27 11.88 -10.95
CA LEU A 392 -20.84 12.18 -9.63
C LEU A 392 -22.30 11.77 -9.52
N LEU A 393 -23.04 11.78 -10.63
CA LEU A 393 -24.47 11.45 -10.67
C LEU A 393 -24.71 9.95 -10.93
N THR A 394 -23.68 9.19 -11.25
CA THR A 394 -23.79 7.76 -11.50
C THR A 394 -24.45 7.06 -10.30
N ASN A 395 -25.49 6.28 -10.57
CA ASN A 395 -26.30 5.56 -9.58
C ASN A 395 -27.17 6.43 -8.66
N GLN A 396 -27.26 7.75 -8.88
CA GLN A 396 -28.26 8.60 -8.21
C GLN A 396 -29.60 8.51 -8.92
N ILE A 397 -30.67 8.48 -8.14
CA ILE A 397 -32.04 8.42 -8.64
C ILE A 397 -32.77 9.70 -8.23
N ILE A 398 -33.29 10.45 -9.20
CA ILE A 398 -34.15 11.61 -8.94
C ILE A 398 -35.55 11.10 -8.69
N ILE A 399 -36.17 11.54 -7.61
CA ILE A 399 -37.58 11.27 -7.31
C ILE A 399 -38.37 12.57 -7.34
N ASP A 400 -39.60 12.52 -7.84
CA ASP A 400 -40.57 13.62 -7.74
C ASP A 400 -41.18 13.61 -6.32
N LEU A 401 -41.02 14.74 -5.58
CA LEU A 401 -41.48 14.92 -4.19
C LEU A 401 -42.71 15.82 -4.15
#